data_7767a8ce1c5a2459016882fa2d9d9f06
#
_entry.id   7767a8ce1c5a2459016882fa2d9d9f06
#
_cell.length_a   1.000
_cell.length_b   1.000
_cell.length_c   1.000
_cell.angle_alpha   90.00
_cell.angle_beta   90.00
_cell.angle_gamma   90.00
#
_symmetry.space_group_name_H-M   'P 1'
#
loop_
_entity.id
_entity.type
_entity.pdbx_description
1 polymer ?
#
loop_
_entity_poly.entity_id
_entity_poly.type
_entity_poly.pdbx_seq_one_letter_code
_entity_poly.pdbx_strand_id
1 'polypeptide(L)'
;MFFYDIPNLLAIFIVIIISFRIGLIPLWLAFFLGLFAITPFFLNDLLFPASYMPDQFQYFDEVRQLRSFNFETVSNIKLRVSNLMLAMVPLPYVETIKSLGFFNRLIATVLTIWLYSKKNLRGWPLLFILFYPSFLLYSSLSLRDTAVFTFMIISVILFIENRRFLAILFSLPLIYIKTQNFFLLIVFFIIHLYFSKGSLFYRYRYFLMILIIGTLAPFIMTIIEAIDFFRMAFFIDDGGLRTDYVHIKSFKDFVIIALQSAPYFLMKPFPWEADSLLQLIQSLENIFIFIFLAFIFNKTSRIDKNIAFKWLVYLYLAFSIYGLTVFNFGSAVRYKFPFILVTIIGVCYEIYFKHGKLIFNREVKKVKSRA
;
A
#
# COMPACT_ATOMS: atom_id res chain seq x y z
N MET A 1 15.27 -4.44 27.90
CA MET A 1 14.45 -4.85 26.73
C MET A 1 15.08 -4.52 25.37
N PHE A 2 15.80 -3.39 25.20
CA PHE A 2 16.43 -3.04 23.91
C PHE A 2 17.49 -4.04 23.41
N PHE A 3 18.20 -4.70 24.32
CA PHE A 3 19.32 -5.60 23.97
C PHE A 3 18.92 -6.79 23.08
N TYR A 4 17.69 -7.31 23.21
CA TYR A 4 17.24 -8.45 22.41
C TYR A 4 17.06 -8.13 20.92
N ASP A 5 16.80 -6.87 20.57
CA ASP A 5 16.58 -6.44 19.18
C ASP A 5 17.82 -5.83 18.51
N ILE A 6 18.93 -5.64 19.25
CA ILE A 6 20.20 -5.17 18.68
C ILE A 6 20.69 -6.08 17.55
N PRO A 7 20.67 -7.44 17.67
CA PRO A 7 21.07 -8.31 16.58
C PRO A 7 20.20 -8.15 15.32
N ASN A 8 18.89 -7.90 15.49
CA ASN A 8 17.98 -7.62 14.38
C ASN A 8 18.36 -6.31 13.66
N LEU A 9 18.66 -5.26 14.42
CA LEU A 9 19.17 -3.99 13.88
C LEU A 9 20.50 -4.17 13.15
N LEU A 10 21.45 -4.91 13.73
CA LEU A 10 22.75 -5.19 13.12
C LEU A 10 22.59 -5.94 11.79
N ALA A 11 21.67 -6.91 11.69
CA ALA A 11 21.36 -7.60 10.44
C ALA A 11 20.91 -6.63 9.35
N ILE A 12 20.05 -5.64 9.68
CA ILE A 12 19.63 -4.60 8.73
C ILE A 12 20.83 -3.73 8.31
N PHE A 13 21.67 -3.31 9.24
CA PHE A 13 22.88 -2.54 8.92
C PHE A 13 23.83 -3.33 8.01
N ILE A 14 24.01 -4.63 8.23
CA ILE A 14 24.82 -5.49 7.37
C ILE A 14 24.28 -5.46 5.94
N VAL A 15 22.97 -5.60 5.74
CA VAL A 15 22.33 -5.53 4.40
C VAL A 15 22.58 -4.17 3.75
N ILE A 16 22.46 -3.07 4.50
CA ILE A 16 22.71 -1.71 4.00
C ILE A 16 24.18 -1.53 3.62
N ILE A 17 25.10 -1.93 4.48
CA ILE A 17 26.54 -1.80 4.25
C ILE A 17 26.98 -2.63 3.04
N ILE A 18 26.52 -3.88 2.94
CA ILE A 18 26.81 -4.73 1.78
C ILE A 18 26.30 -4.06 0.52
N SER A 19 25.03 -3.59 0.51
CA SER A 19 24.42 -2.95 -0.65
C SER A 19 25.16 -1.68 -1.07
N PHE A 20 25.68 -0.92 -0.12
CA PHE A 20 26.55 0.24 -0.39
C PHE A 20 27.91 -0.19 -0.95
N ARG A 21 28.58 -1.18 -0.35
CA ARG A 21 29.90 -1.66 -0.77
C ARG A 21 29.93 -2.23 -2.17
N ILE A 22 28.88 -2.95 -2.58
CA ILE A 22 28.76 -3.47 -3.95
C ILE A 22 28.19 -2.45 -4.95
N GLY A 23 27.98 -1.19 -4.52
CA GLY A 23 27.57 -0.10 -5.38
C GLY A 23 26.07 -0.12 -5.79
N LEU A 24 25.23 -0.90 -5.12
CA LEU A 24 23.77 -0.91 -5.40
C LEU A 24 23.10 0.38 -4.98
N ILE A 25 23.59 1.04 -3.92
CA ILE A 25 23.02 2.28 -3.40
C ILE A 25 24.13 3.31 -3.11
N PRO A 26 23.85 4.62 -3.23
CA PRO A 26 24.78 5.68 -2.86
C PRO A 26 24.83 5.89 -1.35
N LEU A 27 25.87 6.58 -0.88
CA LEU A 27 26.10 6.86 0.55
C LEU A 27 24.92 7.57 1.20
N TRP A 28 24.31 8.57 0.55
CA TRP A 28 23.16 9.29 1.11
C TRP A 28 21.96 8.37 1.40
N LEU A 29 21.69 7.43 0.48
CA LEU A 29 20.59 6.46 0.67
C LEU A 29 20.94 5.46 1.79
N ALA A 30 22.18 4.98 1.86
CA ALA A 30 22.64 4.12 2.94
C ALA A 30 22.49 4.82 4.31
N PHE A 31 22.84 6.11 4.38
CA PHE A 31 22.67 6.92 5.59
C PHE A 31 21.19 7.01 6.03
N PHE A 32 20.27 7.38 5.12
CA PHE A 32 18.84 7.47 5.46
C PHE A 32 18.24 6.11 5.82
N LEU A 33 18.61 5.04 5.10
CA LEU A 33 18.15 3.69 5.45
C LEU A 33 18.67 3.26 6.83
N GLY A 34 19.92 3.60 7.17
CA GLY A 34 20.48 3.38 8.49
C GLY A 34 19.74 4.15 9.60
N LEU A 35 19.43 5.42 9.36
CA LEU A 35 18.63 6.23 10.28
C LEU A 35 17.23 5.63 10.49
N PHE A 36 16.58 5.21 9.40
CA PHE A 36 15.25 4.61 9.49
C PHE A 36 15.26 3.19 10.06
N ALA A 37 16.39 2.46 9.99
CA ALA A 37 16.51 1.14 10.62
C ALA A 37 16.29 1.18 12.15
N ILE A 38 16.53 2.31 12.78
CA ILE A 38 16.40 2.51 14.25
C ILE A 38 14.95 2.80 14.66
N THR A 39 14.08 3.19 13.72
CA THR A 39 12.71 3.66 14.01
C THR A 39 11.83 2.68 14.80
N PRO A 40 11.95 1.33 14.71
CA PRO A 40 11.15 0.43 15.55
C PRO A 40 11.39 0.64 17.06
N PHE A 41 12.58 1.11 17.47
CA PHE A 41 12.81 1.42 18.88
C PHE A 41 12.01 2.62 19.38
N PHE A 42 11.74 3.59 18.49
CA PHE A 42 11.09 4.85 18.86
C PHE A 42 9.60 4.84 18.57
N LEU A 43 9.18 4.30 17.42
CA LEU A 43 7.80 4.35 16.98
C LEU A 43 6.94 3.24 17.60
N ASN A 44 7.55 2.12 17.99
CA ASN A 44 6.83 1.03 18.63
C ASN A 44 7.14 1.05 20.13
N ASP A 45 6.16 1.41 20.98
CA ASP A 45 6.20 1.42 22.45
C ASP A 45 6.76 2.72 23.10
N LEU A 46 7.57 3.53 22.44
CA LEU A 46 8.07 4.79 23.03
C LEU A 46 7.18 6.00 22.69
N LEU A 47 6.92 6.24 21.40
CA LEU A 47 6.06 7.32 20.92
C LEU A 47 4.60 6.89 20.79
N PHE A 48 4.38 5.63 20.39
CA PHE A 48 3.05 5.03 20.30
C PHE A 48 3.01 3.79 21.17
N PRO A 49 2.14 3.74 22.19
CA PRO A 49 1.96 2.51 22.98
C PRO A 49 1.64 1.34 22.07
N ALA A 50 2.22 0.16 22.35
CA ALA A 50 1.92 -1.03 21.56
C ALA A 50 0.43 -1.38 21.55
N SER A 51 -0.30 -1.02 22.60
CA SER A 51 -1.75 -1.16 22.72
C SER A 51 -2.55 -0.29 21.74
N TYR A 52 -1.93 0.71 21.13
CA TYR A 52 -2.57 1.54 20.07
C TYR A 52 -2.93 0.71 18.82
N MET A 53 -2.16 -0.35 18.57
CA MET A 53 -2.40 -1.32 17.49
C MET A 53 -2.43 -2.74 18.10
N PRO A 54 -3.53 -3.17 18.68
CA PRO A 54 -3.62 -4.44 19.43
C PRO A 54 -3.32 -5.68 18.59
N ASP A 55 -3.57 -5.63 17.28
CA ASP A 55 -3.21 -6.70 16.34
C ASP A 55 -1.73 -7.10 16.43
N GLN A 56 -0.83 -6.20 16.85
CA GLN A 56 0.61 -6.47 16.95
C GLN A 56 0.92 -7.62 17.91
N PHE A 57 0.16 -7.71 19.02
CA PHE A 57 0.36 -8.78 20.02
C PHE A 57 0.04 -10.14 19.40
N GLN A 58 -1.08 -10.24 18.68
CA GLN A 58 -1.47 -11.47 18.01
C GLN A 58 -0.43 -11.91 16.97
N TYR A 59 0.03 -10.99 16.11
CA TYR A 59 1.08 -11.31 15.13
C TYR A 59 2.38 -11.75 15.80
N PHE A 60 2.77 -11.08 16.86
CA PHE A 60 3.98 -11.43 17.62
C PHE A 60 3.91 -12.84 18.20
N ASP A 61 2.83 -13.16 18.91
CA ASP A 61 2.67 -14.47 19.55
C ASP A 61 2.65 -15.61 18.53
N GLU A 62 1.95 -15.43 17.41
CA GLU A 62 1.89 -16.43 16.35
C GLU A 62 3.22 -16.62 15.63
N VAL A 63 3.96 -15.53 15.31
CA VAL A 63 5.28 -15.64 14.68
C VAL A 63 6.28 -16.32 15.61
N ARG A 64 6.25 -16.02 16.90
CA ARG A 64 7.08 -16.67 17.91
C ARG A 64 6.81 -18.18 17.96
N GLN A 65 5.55 -18.58 17.95
CA GLN A 65 5.15 -19.99 17.93
C GLN A 65 5.58 -20.69 16.64
N LEU A 66 5.39 -20.06 15.48
CA LEU A 66 5.84 -20.60 14.19
C LEU A 66 7.36 -20.80 14.16
N ARG A 67 8.14 -19.91 14.74
CA ARG A 67 9.60 -20.04 14.82
C ARG A 67 10.06 -21.10 15.82
N SER A 68 9.25 -21.43 16.82
CA SER A 68 9.49 -22.57 17.70
C SER A 68 8.96 -23.90 17.13
N PHE A 69 8.54 -23.91 15.85
CA PHE A 69 7.97 -25.06 15.15
C PHE A 69 6.64 -25.59 15.78
N ASN A 70 5.96 -24.75 16.54
CA ASN A 70 4.64 -25.09 17.09
C ASN A 70 3.55 -24.61 16.11
N PHE A 71 3.02 -25.54 15.30
CA PHE A 71 2.06 -25.25 14.23
C PHE A 71 0.59 -25.45 14.64
N GLU A 72 0.31 -25.97 15.83
CA GLU A 72 -1.04 -26.37 16.23
C GLU A 72 -1.93 -25.21 16.69
N THR A 73 -1.34 -24.07 17.04
CA THR A 73 -2.02 -22.99 17.75
C THR A 73 -2.75 -21.97 16.87
N VAL A 74 -2.53 -21.99 15.55
CA VAL A 74 -3.11 -20.99 14.63
C VAL A 74 -4.37 -21.51 13.98
N SER A 75 -5.52 -21.06 14.44
CA SER A 75 -6.84 -21.50 13.97
C SER A 75 -7.24 -20.91 12.60
N ASN A 76 -6.76 -19.70 12.25
CA ASN A 76 -7.16 -19.01 11.03
C ASN A 76 -6.08 -19.11 9.95
N ILE A 77 -6.39 -19.79 8.84
CA ILE A 77 -5.45 -20.00 7.71
C ILE A 77 -4.90 -18.70 7.10
N LYS A 78 -5.71 -17.65 7.03
CA LYS A 78 -5.28 -16.35 6.47
C LYS A 78 -4.22 -15.68 7.38
N LEU A 79 -4.43 -15.75 8.68
CA LEU A 79 -3.50 -15.22 9.66
C LEU A 79 -2.21 -16.04 9.64
N ARG A 80 -2.33 -17.37 9.62
CA ARG A 80 -1.20 -18.29 9.54
C ARG A 80 -0.29 -18.04 8.35
N VAL A 81 -0.84 -17.82 7.14
CA VAL A 81 -0.01 -17.54 5.94
C VAL A 81 0.74 -16.21 6.09
N SER A 82 0.08 -15.14 6.58
CA SER A 82 0.75 -13.85 6.78
C SER A 82 1.87 -13.93 7.81
N ASN A 83 1.65 -14.67 8.90
CA ASN A 83 2.62 -14.83 9.97
C ASN A 83 3.77 -15.77 9.58
N LEU A 84 3.49 -16.79 8.78
CA LEU A 84 4.54 -17.64 8.20
C LEU A 84 5.51 -16.82 7.35
N MET A 85 5.01 -15.87 6.54
CA MET A 85 5.87 -15.00 5.75
C MET A 85 6.75 -14.11 6.64
N LEU A 86 6.19 -13.54 7.72
CA LEU A 86 6.98 -12.77 8.69
C LEU A 86 7.98 -13.66 9.43
N ALA A 87 7.62 -14.90 9.75
CA ALA A 87 8.51 -15.86 10.39
C ALA A 87 9.70 -16.28 9.51
N MET A 88 9.53 -16.24 8.17
CA MET A 88 10.59 -16.56 7.20
C MET A 88 11.64 -15.44 7.01
N VAL A 89 11.38 -14.23 7.48
CA VAL A 89 12.33 -13.11 7.35
C VAL A 89 13.62 -13.46 8.13
N PRO A 90 14.81 -13.33 7.52
CA PRO A 90 16.08 -13.82 8.07
C PRO A 90 16.63 -12.89 9.16
N LEU A 91 15.87 -12.70 10.23
CA LEU A 91 16.32 -12.00 11.44
C LEU A 91 16.45 -12.98 12.61
N PRO A 92 17.50 -12.83 13.46
CA PRO A 92 17.89 -13.86 14.43
C PRO A 92 16.88 -14.02 15.57
N TYR A 93 16.25 -12.94 16.04
CA TYR A 93 15.48 -12.97 17.29
C TYR A 93 14.05 -12.48 17.13
N VAL A 94 13.12 -13.12 17.85
CA VAL A 94 11.71 -12.71 18.03
C VAL A 94 11.37 -12.81 19.51
N GLU A 95 11.91 -11.91 20.32
CA GLU A 95 11.74 -11.92 21.77
C GLU A 95 10.88 -10.78 22.28
N THR A 96 10.71 -9.74 21.49
CA THR A 96 9.89 -8.58 21.82
C THR A 96 8.91 -8.25 20.70
N ILE A 97 7.87 -7.51 21.02
CA ILE A 97 6.93 -7.03 20.00
C ILE A 97 7.65 -6.18 18.93
N LYS A 98 8.74 -5.50 19.28
CA LYS A 98 9.55 -4.69 18.37
C LYS A 98 10.30 -5.55 17.34
N SER A 99 10.58 -6.82 17.65
CA SER A 99 11.30 -7.73 16.74
C SER A 99 10.63 -7.84 15.38
N LEU A 100 9.29 -7.92 15.34
CA LEU A 100 8.54 -7.92 14.08
C LEU A 100 8.57 -6.54 13.38
N GLY A 101 8.66 -5.45 14.12
CA GLY A 101 8.92 -4.12 13.57
C GLY A 101 10.24 -4.10 12.80
N PHE A 102 11.30 -4.73 13.32
CA PHE A 102 12.57 -4.89 12.59
C PHE A 102 12.43 -5.80 11.36
N PHE A 103 11.57 -6.83 11.38
CA PHE A 103 11.28 -7.65 10.21
C PHE A 103 10.66 -6.81 9.09
N ASN A 104 9.65 -6.03 9.43
CA ASN A 104 9.02 -5.11 8.48
C ASN A 104 10.01 -4.05 7.96
N ARG A 105 10.89 -3.56 8.83
CA ARG A 105 11.92 -2.59 8.45
C ARG A 105 12.96 -3.20 7.52
N LEU A 106 13.35 -4.46 7.70
CA LEU A 106 14.21 -5.18 6.76
C LEU A 106 13.54 -5.31 5.38
N ILE A 107 12.27 -5.73 5.36
CA ILE A 107 11.48 -5.83 4.11
C ILE A 107 11.43 -4.46 3.41
N ALA A 108 11.12 -3.39 4.14
CA ALA A 108 11.06 -2.02 3.61
C ALA A 108 12.43 -1.55 3.08
N THR A 109 13.51 -1.90 3.77
CA THR A 109 14.90 -1.59 3.36
C THR A 109 15.25 -2.30 2.06
N VAL A 110 15.03 -3.61 1.97
CA VAL A 110 15.30 -4.40 0.75
C VAL A 110 14.43 -3.91 -0.41
N LEU A 111 13.16 -3.63 -0.17
CA LEU A 111 12.26 -3.06 -1.17
C LEU A 111 12.78 -1.71 -1.69
N THR A 112 13.23 -0.82 -0.79
CA THR A 112 13.75 0.50 -1.16
C THR A 112 15.04 0.37 -1.99
N ILE A 113 15.94 -0.55 -1.63
CA ILE A 113 17.14 -0.86 -2.40
C ILE A 113 16.77 -1.37 -3.80
N TRP A 114 15.80 -2.28 -3.88
CA TRP A 114 15.30 -2.78 -5.15
C TRP A 114 14.66 -1.70 -6.01
N LEU A 115 13.83 -0.83 -5.43
CA LEU A 115 13.23 0.31 -6.13
C LEU A 115 14.29 1.28 -6.63
N TYR A 116 15.36 1.53 -5.86
CA TYR A 116 16.49 2.33 -6.30
C TYR A 116 17.23 1.71 -7.49
N SER A 117 17.33 0.37 -7.54
CA SER A 117 17.92 -0.33 -8.69
C SER A 117 17.16 -0.08 -9.99
N LYS A 118 15.86 0.19 -9.89
CA LYS A 118 15.03 0.68 -11.00
C LYS A 118 15.35 2.15 -11.27
N LYS A 119 16.28 2.42 -12.17
CA LYS A 119 16.82 3.78 -12.48
C LYS A 119 15.74 4.86 -12.61
N ASN A 120 14.54 4.47 -13.01
CA ASN A 120 13.36 5.31 -13.24
C ASN A 120 12.75 5.90 -11.97
N LEU A 121 13.03 5.29 -10.81
CA LEU A 121 12.49 5.71 -9.51
C LEU A 121 13.48 6.52 -8.68
N ARG A 122 14.70 6.74 -9.19
CA ARG A 122 15.68 7.61 -8.54
C ARG A 122 15.18 9.06 -8.51
N GLY A 123 15.34 9.71 -7.37
CA GLY A 123 14.87 11.07 -7.15
C GLY A 123 13.56 11.15 -6.35
N TRP A 124 12.65 12.03 -6.72
CA TRP A 124 11.46 12.37 -5.94
C TRP A 124 10.55 11.19 -5.53
N PRO A 125 10.28 10.18 -6.39
CA PRO A 125 9.43 9.07 -5.95
C PRO A 125 10.06 8.29 -4.79
N LEU A 126 11.37 8.11 -4.83
CA LEU A 126 12.09 7.43 -3.76
C LEU A 126 12.16 8.28 -2.48
N LEU A 127 12.41 9.59 -2.62
CA LEU A 127 12.38 10.51 -1.47
C LEU A 127 11.00 10.54 -0.83
N PHE A 128 9.94 10.53 -1.62
CA PHE A 128 8.58 10.43 -1.08
C PHE A 128 8.38 9.16 -0.24
N ILE A 129 8.83 8.00 -0.72
CA ILE A 129 8.75 6.74 0.05
C ILE A 129 9.51 6.86 1.38
N LEU A 130 10.74 7.39 1.33
CA LEU A 130 11.61 7.49 2.51
C LEU A 130 11.00 8.40 3.58
N PHE A 131 10.39 9.51 3.18
CA PHE A 131 9.88 10.52 4.11
C PHE A 131 8.37 10.50 4.31
N TYR A 132 7.67 9.50 3.75
CA TYR A 132 6.24 9.36 3.95
C TYR A 132 5.94 8.84 5.36
N PRO A 133 5.31 9.67 6.26
CA PRO A 133 5.20 9.34 7.68
C PRO A 133 4.45 8.04 7.94
N SER A 134 3.33 7.82 7.26
CA SER A 134 2.57 6.56 7.40
C SER A 134 3.39 5.35 7.00
N PHE A 135 4.20 5.38 5.93
CA PHE A 135 5.06 4.26 5.57
C PHE A 135 6.15 4.03 6.62
N LEU A 136 6.73 5.12 7.15
CA LEU A 136 7.75 5.05 8.18
C LEU A 136 7.17 4.42 9.46
N LEU A 137 5.97 4.81 9.86
CA LEU A 137 5.26 4.27 11.01
C LEU A 137 4.93 2.78 10.80
N TYR A 138 4.14 2.45 9.77
CA TYR A 138 3.64 1.08 9.58
C TYR A 138 4.73 0.07 9.24
N SER A 139 5.85 0.48 8.64
CA SER A 139 7.02 -0.39 8.44
C SER A 139 7.88 -0.54 9.70
N SER A 140 7.57 0.15 10.79
CA SER A 140 8.22 0.03 12.09
C SER A 140 7.38 -0.73 13.12
N LEU A 141 6.10 -1.00 12.81
CA LEU A 141 5.18 -1.72 13.65
C LEU A 141 5.14 -3.22 13.30
N SER A 142 4.70 -4.04 14.25
CA SER A 142 4.61 -5.49 14.12
C SER A 142 3.33 -5.91 13.38
N LEU A 143 3.13 -5.37 12.18
CA LEU A 143 1.95 -5.55 11.34
C LEU A 143 2.32 -6.16 9.98
N ARG A 144 1.33 -6.64 9.24
CA ARG A 144 1.51 -7.24 7.89
C ARG A 144 1.50 -6.25 6.74
N ASP A 145 1.23 -4.97 7.00
CA ASP A 145 0.95 -3.97 5.95
C ASP A 145 2.14 -3.67 5.06
N THR A 146 3.37 -3.77 5.59
CA THR A 146 4.62 -3.66 4.80
C THR A 146 4.74 -4.77 3.77
N ALA A 147 4.40 -6.02 4.13
CA ALA A 147 4.39 -7.13 3.19
C ALA A 147 3.31 -6.93 2.12
N VAL A 148 2.10 -6.49 2.52
CA VAL A 148 1.02 -6.17 1.57
C VAL A 148 1.48 -5.15 0.55
N PHE A 149 2.05 -4.03 0.99
CA PHE A 149 2.58 -2.99 0.10
C PHE A 149 3.67 -3.54 -0.83
N THR A 150 4.58 -4.35 -0.30
CA THR A 150 5.69 -4.95 -1.05
C THR A 150 5.17 -5.82 -2.20
N PHE A 151 4.22 -6.71 -1.95
CA PHE A 151 3.62 -7.54 -3.00
C PHE A 151 2.85 -6.71 -4.03
N MET A 152 2.11 -5.70 -3.59
CA MET A 152 1.38 -4.81 -4.50
C MET A 152 2.33 -4.08 -5.45
N ILE A 153 3.38 -3.44 -4.94
CA ILE A 153 4.26 -2.61 -5.78
C ILE A 153 5.12 -3.45 -6.72
N ILE A 154 5.62 -4.62 -6.28
CA ILE A 154 6.35 -5.55 -7.14
C ILE A 154 5.45 -6.02 -8.29
N SER A 155 4.22 -6.46 -7.97
CA SER A 155 3.26 -6.92 -8.97
C SER A 155 2.93 -5.83 -9.99
N VAL A 156 2.71 -4.59 -9.55
CA VAL A 156 2.42 -3.45 -10.41
C VAL A 156 3.58 -3.14 -11.35
N ILE A 157 4.82 -3.08 -10.83
CA ILE A 157 6.00 -2.80 -11.65
C ILE A 157 6.22 -3.91 -12.68
N LEU A 158 6.12 -5.18 -12.29
CA LEU A 158 6.24 -6.31 -13.21
C LEU A 158 5.15 -6.27 -14.29
N PHE A 159 3.93 -5.87 -13.94
CA PHE A 159 2.83 -5.76 -14.90
C PHE A 159 3.08 -4.64 -15.93
N ILE A 160 3.59 -3.49 -15.49
CA ILE A 160 4.00 -2.38 -16.37
C ILE A 160 5.15 -2.81 -17.30
N GLU A 161 6.08 -3.65 -16.81
CA GLU A 161 7.17 -4.23 -17.61
C GLU A 161 6.69 -5.32 -18.60
N ASN A 162 5.38 -5.58 -18.72
CA ASN A 162 4.78 -6.68 -19.49
C ASN A 162 5.14 -8.10 -19.02
N ARG A 163 5.68 -8.26 -17.82
CA ARG A 163 5.96 -9.56 -17.17
C ARG A 163 4.72 -10.07 -16.43
N ARG A 164 3.61 -10.24 -17.16
CA ARG A 164 2.28 -10.47 -16.60
C ARG A 164 2.20 -11.71 -15.72
N PHE A 165 2.81 -12.82 -16.15
CA PHE A 165 2.84 -14.06 -15.37
C PHE A 165 3.49 -13.84 -13.98
N LEU A 166 4.66 -13.21 -13.95
CA LEU A 166 5.33 -12.89 -12.68
C LEU A 166 4.52 -11.91 -11.84
N ALA A 167 3.87 -10.93 -12.45
CA ALA A 167 3.01 -9.98 -11.74
C ALA A 167 1.85 -10.70 -11.02
N ILE A 168 1.20 -11.66 -11.70
CA ILE A 168 0.14 -12.47 -11.10
C ILE A 168 0.73 -13.36 -9.99
N LEU A 169 1.85 -14.03 -10.23
CA LEU A 169 2.51 -14.89 -9.25
C LEU A 169 2.82 -14.13 -7.95
N PHE A 170 3.39 -12.92 -8.07
CA PHE A 170 3.69 -12.07 -6.91
C PHE A 170 2.44 -11.46 -6.26
N SER A 171 1.29 -11.47 -6.92
CA SER A 171 0.03 -11.04 -6.30
C SER A 171 -0.67 -12.14 -5.49
N LEU A 172 -0.40 -13.43 -5.75
CA LEU A 172 -1.08 -14.55 -5.10
C LEU A 172 -1.01 -14.55 -3.56
N PRO A 173 0.12 -14.21 -2.93
CA PRO A 173 0.17 -14.13 -1.46
C PRO A 173 -0.88 -13.20 -0.86
N LEU A 174 -1.30 -12.15 -1.60
CA LEU A 174 -2.32 -11.22 -1.13
C LEU A 174 -3.70 -11.88 -0.96
N ILE A 175 -3.99 -12.99 -1.62
CA ILE A 175 -5.25 -13.76 -1.43
C ILE A 175 -5.43 -14.12 0.04
N TYR A 176 -4.33 -14.49 0.69
CA TYR A 176 -4.34 -14.92 2.09
C TYR A 176 -4.04 -13.76 3.06
N ILE A 177 -3.12 -12.86 2.70
CA ILE A 177 -2.71 -11.78 3.59
C ILE A 177 -3.79 -10.68 3.66
N LYS A 178 -4.29 -10.24 2.50
CA LYS A 178 -5.26 -9.14 2.39
C LYS A 178 -6.09 -9.30 1.10
N THR A 179 -7.11 -10.14 1.15
CA THR A 179 -7.93 -10.52 -0.02
C THR A 179 -8.46 -9.30 -0.80
N GLN A 180 -8.89 -8.24 -0.09
CA GLN A 180 -9.38 -7.00 -0.74
C GLN A 180 -8.30 -6.35 -1.63
N ASN A 181 -7.04 -6.32 -1.17
CA ASN A 181 -5.93 -5.75 -1.94
C ASN A 181 -5.60 -6.60 -3.17
N PHE A 182 -5.76 -7.94 -3.09
CA PHE A 182 -5.63 -8.81 -4.25
C PHE A 182 -6.66 -8.45 -5.32
N PHE A 183 -7.94 -8.36 -4.95
CA PHE A 183 -8.99 -8.02 -5.93
C PHE A 183 -8.78 -6.61 -6.51
N LEU A 184 -8.41 -5.63 -5.71
CA LEU A 184 -8.09 -4.29 -6.20
C LEU A 184 -6.89 -4.28 -7.14
N LEU A 185 -5.92 -5.14 -6.92
CA LEU A 185 -4.78 -5.30 -7.84
C LEU A 185 -5.21 -5.94 -9.17
N ILE A 186 -6.12 -6.92 -9.15
CA ILE A 186 -6.73 -7.47 -10.37
C ILE A 186 -7.50 -6.39 -11.13
N VAL A 187 -8.27 -5.56 -10.42
CA VAL A 187 -8.96 -4.40 -11.02
C VAL A 187 -7.94 -3.46 -11.68
N PHE A 188 -6.80 -3.19 -11.04
CA PHE A 188 -5.71 -2.42 -11.66
C PHE A 188 -5.22 -3.07 -12.95
N PHE A 189 -4.99 -4.39 -12.97
CA PHE A 189 -4.54 -5.10 -14.17
C PHE A 189 -5.56 -5.00 -15.31
N ILE A 190 -6.85 -5.13 -15.01
CA ILE A 190 -7.93 -4.98 -15.99
C ILE A 190 -7.96 -3.55 -16.53
N ILE A 191 -7.94 -2.52 -15.66
CA ILE A 191 -7.89 -1.12 -16.05
C ILE A 191 -6.65 -0.84 -16.92
N HIS A 192 -5.48 -1.37 -16.53
CA HIS A 192 -4.26 -1.18 -17.30
C HIS A 192 -4.37 -1.76 -18.70
N LEU A 193 -4.92 -2.97 -18.85
CA LEU A 193 -5.16 -3.61 -20.15
C LEU A 193 -6.20 -2.86 -20.99
N TYR A 194 -7.26 -2.36 -20.35
CA TYR A 194 -8.31 -1.58 -21.01
C TYR A 194 -7.78 -0.29 -21.67
N PHE A 195 -6.82 0.37 -21.04
CA PHE A 195 -6.19 1.59 -21.58
C PHE A 195 -4.92 1.31 -22.41
N SER A 196 -4.41 0.08 -22.45
CA SER A 196 -3.19 -0.28 -23.18
C SER A 196 -3.50 -0.53 -24.66
N LYS A 197 -3.10 0.40 -25.54
CA LYS A 197 -3.21 0.26 -26.99
C LYS A 197 -2.48 -1.02 -27.42
N GLY A 198 -3.16 -1.90 -28.17
CA GLY A 198 -2.61 -3.20 -28.65
C GLY A 198 -3.00 -4.40 -27.80
N SER A 199 -3.64 -4.23 -26.64
CA SER A 199 -4.24 -5.35 -25.89
C SER A 199 -5.55 -5.81 -26.53
N LEU A 200 -5.90 -7.09 -26.38
CA LEU A 200 -7.21 -7.61 -26.76
C LEU A 200 -8.33 -6.87 -25.99
N PHE A 201 -8.10 -6.55 -24.71
CA PHE A 201 -9.03 -5.79 -23.88
C PHE A 201 -9.31 -4.39 -24.46
N TYR A 202 -8.29 -3.70 -24.99
CA TYR A 202 -8.48 -2.41 -25.64
C TYR A 202 -9.30 -2.56 -26.93
N ARG A 203 -9.06 -3.63 -27.72
CA ARG A 203 -9.76 -3.90 -28.98
C ARG A 203 -11.25 -4.17 -28.76
N TYR A 204 -11.59 -4.95 -27.73
CA TYR A 204 -12.97 -5.35 -27.41
C TYR A 204 -13.57 -4.61 -26.22
N ARG A 205 -13.01 -3.48 -25.80
CA ARG A 205 -13.34 -2.78 -24.56
C ARG A 205 -14.83 -2.44 -24.42
N TYR A 206 -15.49 -1.99 -25.49
CA TYR A 206 -16.93 -1.64 -25.44
C TYR A 206 -17.77 -2.91 -25.33
N PHE A 207 -17.44 -3.97 -26.06
CA PHE A 207 -18.12 -5.25 -25.95
C PHE A 207 -17.98 -5.84 -24.54
N LEU A 208 -16.77 -5.85 -23.97
CA LEU A 208 -16.51 -6.30 -22.61
C LEU A 208 -17.27 -5.47 -21.58
N MET A 209 -17.37 -4.15 -21.76
CA MET A 209 -18.13 -3.28 -20.87
C MET A 209 -19.64 -3.62 -20.91
N ILE A 210 -20.20 -3.80 -22.11
CA ILE A 210 -21.62 -4.19 -22.26
C ILE A 210 -21.85 -5.57 -21.64
N LEU A 211 -20.94 -6.53 -21.86
CA LEU A 211 -21.02 -7.87 -21.30
C LEU A 211 -21.01 -7.83 -19.76
N ILE A 212 -20.07 -7.08 -19.16
CA ILE A 212 -19.98 -6.93 -17.70
C ILE A 212 -21.25 -6.29 -17.14
N ILE A 213 -21.72 -5.21 -17.74
CA ILE A 213 -22.96 -4.54 -17.29
C ILE A 213 -24.15 -5.49 -17.43
N GLY A 214 -24.28 -6.15 -18.56
CA GLY A 214 -25.41 -7.08 -18.82
C GLY A 214 -25.42 -8.29 -17.87
N THR A 215 -24.25 -8.81 -17.52
CA THR A 215 -24.14 -9.93 -16.57
C THR A 215 -24.32 -9.52 -15.11
N LEU A 216 -23.90 -8.33 -14.72
CA LEU A 216 -24.01 -7.85 -13.33
C LEU A 216 -25.36 -7.19 -13.03
N ALA A 217 -26.01 -6.58 -14.02
CA ALA A 217 -27.25 -5.84 -13.80
C ALA A 217 -28.36 -6.65 -13.09
N PRO A 218 -28.60 -7.94 -13.40
CA PRO A 218 -29.61 -8.72 -12.69
C PRO A 218 -29.30 -8.95 -11.21
N PHE A 219 -28.02 -8.92 -10.84
CA PHE A 219 -27.54 -9.23 -9.47
C PHE A 219 -27.21 -7.97 -8.68
N ILE A 220 -27.41 -6.77 -9.25
CA ILE A 220 -26.91 -5.53 -8.64
C ILE A 220 -27.50 -5.29 -7.25
N MET A 221 -28.78 -5.59 -7.04
CA MET A 221 -29.41 -5.39 -5.73
C MET A 221 -28.89 -6.39 -4.70
N THR A 222 -28.72 -7.66 -5.08
CA THR A 222 -28.12 -8.68 -4.19
C THR A 222 -26.69 -8.30 -3.79
N ILE A 223 -25.91 -7.75 -4.73
CA ILE A 223 -24.55 -7.27 -4.45
C ILE A 223 -24.60 -6.09 -3.47
N ILE A 224 -25.52 -5.14 -3.64
CA ILE A 224 -25.69 -3.99 -2.75
C ILE A 224 -26.08 -4.44 -1.34
N GLU A 225 -27.02 -5.37 -1.22
CA GLU A 225 -27.44 -5.94 0.06
C GLU A 225 -26.27 -6.64 0.79
N ALA A 226 -25.46 -7.40 0.06
CA ALA A 226 -24.26 -8.02 0.60
C ALA A 226 -23.23 -6.97 1.08
N ILE A 227 -23.01 -5.91 0.29
CA ILE A 227 -22.12 -4.81 0.66
C ILE A 227 -22.65 -4.09 1.92
N ASP A 228 -23.96 -3.80 1.96
CA ASP A 228 -24.59 -3.14 3.11
C ASP A 228 -24.46 -3.97 4.38
N PHE A 229 -24.67 -5.29 4.28
CA PHE A 229 -24.49 -6.22 5.39
C PHE A 229 -23.07 -6.18 5.94
N PHE A 230 -22.04 -6.30 5.07
CA PHE A 230 -20.64 -6.23 5.51
C PHE A 230 -20.28 -4.83 6.05
N ARG A 231 -20.81 -3.77 5.44
CA ARG A 231 -20.59 -2.40 5.90
C ARG A 231 -21.16 -2.18 7.30
N MET A 232 -22.35 -2.71 7.58
CA MET A 232 -22.98 -2.66 8.92
C MET A 232 -22.14 -3.43 9.94
N ALA A 233 -21.64 -4.63 9.58
CA ALA A 233 -20.80 -5.42 10.47
C ALA A 233 -19.52 -4.65 10.86
N PHE A 234 -18.82 -4.05 9.90
CA PHE A 234 -17.64 -3.24 10.18
C PHE A 234 -17.95 -1.97 10.98
N PHE A 235 -19.14 -1.35 10.78
CA PHE A 235 -19.56 -0.20 11.57
C PHE A 235 -19.72 -0.55 13.06
N ILE A 236 -20.31 -1.71 13.32
CA ILE A 236 -20.50 -2.21 14.69
C ILE A 236 -19.15 -2.62 15.30
N ASP A 237 -18.29 -3.30 14.54
CA ASP A 237 -16.95 -3.71 14.99
C ASP A 237 -16.07 -2.51 15.34
N ASP A 238 -16.22 -1.38 14.64
CA ASP A 238 -15.54 -0.10 14.90
C ASP A 238 -16.21 0.70 16.06
N GLY A 239 -17.21 0.15 16.75
CA GLY A 239 -17.85 0.73 17.94
C GLY A 239 -19.11 1.54 17.64
N GLY A 240 -19.63 1.52 16.43
CA GLY A 240 -20.90 2.17 16.08
C GLY A 240 -22.12 1.44 16.66
N LEU A 241 -23.15 2.18 17.04
CA LEU A 241 -24.41 1.58 17.47
C LEU A 241 -25.24 1.16 16.24
N ARG A 242 -25.84 -0.01 16.30
CA ARG A 242 -26.67 -0.53 15.20
C ARG A 242 -27.83 0.42 14.82
N THR A 243 -28.34 1.16 15.79
CA THR A 243 -29.40 2.17 15.59
C THR A 243 -28.97 3.36 14.74
N ASP A 244 -27.70 3.68 14.74
CA ASP A 244 -27.14 4.86 14.05
C ASP A 244 -26.67 4.52 12.63
N TYR A 245 -26.73 3.24 12.27
CA TYR A 245 -26.30 2.78 10.98
C TYR A 245 -27.28 3.20 9.85
N VAL A 246 -26.75 3.82 8.81
CA VAL A 246 -27.51 4.21 7.62
C VAL A 246 -27.39 3.14 6.55
N HIS A 247 -28.52 2.43 6.31
CA HIS A 247 -28.61 1.39 5.29
C HIS A 247 -28.61 1.93 3.86
N ILE A 248 -27.98 1.18 2.95
CA ILE A 248 -28.03 1.43 1.50
C ILE A 248 -29.29 0.73 0.96
N LYS A 249 -30.34 1.52 0.64
CA LYS A 249 -31.66 0.96 0.26
C LYS A 249 -31.85 0.86 -1.25
N SER A 250 -31.07 1.57 -2.04
CA SER A 250 -31.27 1.64 -3.50
C SER A 250 -29.91 1.71 -4.23
N PHE A 251 -29.95 1.39 -5.53
CA PHE A 251 -28.79 1.59 -6.40
C PHE A 251 -28.32 3.06 -6.43
N LYS A 252 -29.27 4.01 -6.38
CA LYS A 252 -28.96 5.44 -6.32
C LYS A 252 -28.17 5.78 -5.04
N ASP A 253 -28.62 5.29 -3.89
CA ASP A 253 -27.94 5.52 -2.61
C ASP A 253 -26.54 4.93 -2.64
N PHE A 254 -26.40 3.70 -3.17
CA PHE A 254 -25.11 3.05 -3.33
C PHE A 254 -24.14 3.89 -4.15
N VAL A 255 -24.57 4.40 -5.31
CA VAL A 255 -23.73 5.23 -6.18
C VAL A 255 -23.32 6.52 -5.48
N ILE A 256 -24.24 7.20 -4.82
CA ILE A 256 -23.95 8.46 -4.09
C ILE A 256 -22.95 8.20 -2.97
N ILE A 257 -23.18 7.18 -2.14
CA ILE A 257 -22.29 6.84 -1.02
C ILE A 257 -20.92 6.41 -1.54
N ALA A 258 -20.83 5.57 -2.58
CA ALA A 258 -19.57 5.14 -3.17
C ALA A 258 -18.77 6.32 -3.74
N LEU A 259 -19.44 7.27 -4.41
CA LEU A 259 -18.81 8.47 -4.94
C LEU A 259 -18.27 9.40 -3.84
N GLN A 260 -19.00 9.53 -2.74
CA GLN A 260 -18.58 10.36 -1.59
C GLN A 260 -17.51 9.67 -0.74
N SER A 261 -17.51 8.35 -0.69
CA SER A 261 -16.59 7.57 0.12
C SER A 261 -15.12 7.75 -0.26
N ALA A 262 -14.79 7.86 -1.55
CA ALA A 262 -13.41 7.98 -1.99
C ALA A 262 -12.72 9.28 -1.51
N PRO A 263 -13.27 10.50 -1.75
CA PRO A 263 -12.65 11.72 -1.26
C PRO A 263 -12.68 11.81 0.26
N TYR A 264 -13.75 11.33 0.91
CA TYR A 264 -13.83 11.28 2.36
C TYR A 264 -12.73 10.37 2.92
N PHE A 265 -12.56 9.15 2.40
CA PHE A 265 -11.52 8.23 2.83
C PHE A 265 -10.11 8.78 2.64
N LEU A 266 -9.85 9.52 1.56
CA LEU A 266 -8.56 10.18 1.34
C LEU A 266 -8.26 11.20 2.42
N MET A 267 -9.23 12.04 2.78
CA MET A 267 -9.05 13.18 3.68
C MET A 267 -9.25 12.84 5.17
N LYS A 268 -9.87 11.70 5.48
CA LYS A 268 -10.20 11.26 6.84
C LYS A 268 -8.94 10.90 7.67
N PRO A 269 -8.79 11.39 8.94
CA PRO A 269 -9.63 12.38 9.58
C PRO A 269 -9.44 13.78 8.99
N PHE A 270 -10.49 14.60 9.02
CA PHE A 270 -10.37 16.04 8.77
C PHE A 270 -9.81 16.75 10.01
N PRO A 271 -9.22 17.97 9.88
CA PRO A 271 -8.67 18.69 11.02
C PRO A 271 -9.68 18.93 12.15
N TRP A 272 -10.94 19.11 11.80
CA TRP A 272 -12.04 19.34 12.78
C TRP A 272 -12.64 18.06 13.34
N GLU A 273 -12.24 16.87 12.83
CA GLU A 273 -12.62 15.56 13.35
C GLU A 273 -11.53 14.99 14.28
N ALA A 274 -10.42 15.70 14.45
CA ALA A 274 -9.28 15.21 15.19
C ALA A 274 -9.48 15.40 16.71
N ASP A 275 -9.60 14.30 17.43
CA ASP A 275 -9.72 14.27 18.91
C ASP A 275 -8.36 14.17 19.62
N SER A 276 -7.28 13.99 18.88
CA SER A 276 -5.93 13.86 19.44
C SER A 276 -4.88 14.51 18.54
N LEU A 277 -3.72 14.85 19.13
CA LEU A 277 -2.58 15.39 18.38
C LEU A 277 -2.14 14.46 17.24
N LEU A 278 -2.20 13.15 17.45
CA LEU A 278 -1.87 12.17 16.42
C LEU A 278 -2.84 12.25 15.23
N GLN A 279 -4.13 12.34 15.50
CA GLN A 279 -5.14 12.50 14.43
C GLN A 279 -4.99 13.83 13.70
N LEU A 280 -4.59 14.90 14.39
CA LEU A 280 -4.29 16.18 13.75
C LEU A 280 -3.08 16.08 12.81
N ILE A 281 -1.99 15.40 13.24
CA ILE A 281 -0.82 15.13 12.39
C ILE A 281 -1.24 14.32 11.16
N GLN A 282 -2.08 13.30 11.33
CA GLN A 282 -2.60 12.49 10.22
C GLN A 282 -3.46 13.31 9.26
N SER A 283 -4.25 14.24 9.78
CA SER A 283 -5.05 15.16 8.96
C SER A 283 -4.17 16.08 8.11
N LEU A 284 -3.11 16.64 8.68
CA LEU A 284 -2.13 17.46 7.94
C LEU A 284 -1.40 16.63 6.87
N GLU A 285 -1.04 15.40 7.20
CA GLU A 285 -0.49 14.44 6.22
C GLU A 285 -1.46 14.22 5.06
N ASN A 286 -2.76 14.03 5.32
CA ASN A 286 -3.77 13.83 4.29
C ASN A 286 -3.90 15.03 3.34
N ILE A 287 -3.90 16.25 3.88
CA ILE A 287 -3.93 17.49 3.09
C ILE A 287 -2.69 17.56 2.19
N PHE A 288 -1.51 17.29 2.75
CA PHE A 288 -0.26 17.27 1.98
C PHE A 288 -0.32 16.25 0.84
N ILE A 289 -0.80 15.03 1.13
CA ILE A 289 -0.95 13.95 0.14
C ILE A 289 -1.93 14.34 -0.95
N PHE A 290 -3.07 14.93 -0.60
CA PHE A 290 -4.06 15.40 -1.57
C PHE A 290 -3.45 16.40 -2.55
N ILE A 291 -2.76 17.42 -2.03
CA ILE A 291 -2.07 18.43 -2.86
C ILE A 291 -1.00 17.78 -3.74
N PHE A 292 -0.23 16.85 -3.18
CA PHE A 292 0.83 16.15 -3.89
C PHE A 292 0.29 15.24 -5.00
N LEU A 293 -0.77 14.50 -4.75
CA LEU A 293 -1.46 13.69 -5.76
C LEU A 293 -2.02 14.58 -6.89
N ALA A 294 -2.70 15.68 -6.54
CA ALA A 294 -3.21 16.63 -7.52
C ALA A 294 -2.10 17.18 -8.42
N PHE A 295 -0.94 17.50 -7.82
CA PHE A 295 0.24 17.95 -8.55
C PHE A 295 0.78 16.85 -9.49
N ILE A 296 0.95 15.62 -9.01
CA ILE A 296 1.41 14.48 -9.83
C ILE A 296 0.46 14.21 -10.99
N PHE A 297 -0.85 14.15 -10.73
CA PHE A 297 -1.84 13.90 -11.79
C PHE A 297 -1.89 15.03 -12.82
N ASN A 298 -1.79 16.29 -12.41
CA ASN A 298 -1.68 17.42 -13.33
C ASN A 298 -0.42 17.33 -14.21
N LYS A 299 0.74 17.04 -13.64
CA LYS A 299 1.99 16.85 -14.41
C LYS A 299 1.90 15.65 -15.33
N THR A 300 1.37 14.53 -14.87
CA THR A 300 1.18 13.33 -15.66
C THR A 300 0.22 13.55 -16.82
N SER A 301 -0.89 14.26 -16.61
CA SER A 301 -1.88 14.53 -17.66
C SER A 301 -1.33 15.40 -18.80
N ARG A 302 -0.33 16.23 -18.53
CA ARG A 302 0.39 17.01 -19.56
C ARG A 302 1.31 16.15 -20.41
N ILE A 303 1.74 14.98 -19.92
CA ILE A 303 2.62 14.04 -20.63
C ILE A 303 1.77 12.97 -21.32
N ASP A 304 0.88 12.33 -20.58
CA ASP A 304 -0.03 11.28 -21.06
C ASP A 304 -1.34 11.27 -20.23
N LYS A 305 -2.42 11.77 -20.86
CA LYS A 305 -3.75 11.84 -20.23
C LYS A 305 -4.30 10.45 -19.89
N ASN A 306 -3.99 9.44 -20.70
CA ASN A 306 -4.51 8.08 -20.47
C ASN A 306 -3.87 7.44 -19.23
N ILE A 307 -2.56 7.68 -19.01
CA ILE A 307 -1.87 7.22 -17.80
C ILE A 307 -2.47 7.92 -16.58
N ALA A 308 -2.62 9.26 -16.62
CA ALA A 308 -3.19 10.01 -15.52
C ALA A 308 -4.60 9.53 -15.17
N PHE A 309 -5.47 9.40 -16.17
CA PHE A 309 -6.85 8.98 -15.98
C PHE A 309 -6.97 7.55 -15.44
N LYS A 310 -6.20 6.61 -16.00
CA LYS A 310 -6.16 5.22 -15.55
C LYS A 310 -5.81 5.09 -14.07
N TRP A 311 -4.75 5.78 -13.63
CA TRP A 311 -4.31 5.74 -12.24
C TRP A 311 -5.28 6.47 -11.30
N LEU A 312 -5.91 7.55 -11.76
CA LEU A 312 -6.94 8.24 -11.01
C LEU A 312 -8.16 7.34 -10.79
N VAL A 313 -8.62 6.65 -11.85
CA VAL A 313 -9.74 5.68 -11.75
C VAL A 313 -9.40 4.55 -10.78
N TYR A 314 -8.19 3.99 -10.87
CA TYR A 314 -7.76 2.95 -9.94
C TYR A 314 -7.76 3.42 -8.49
N LEU A 315 -7.14 4.56 -8.21
CA LEU A 315 -7.06 5.11 -6.86
C LEU A 315 -8.45 5.44 -6.31
N TYR A 316 -9.31 6.03 -7.15
CA TYR A 316 -10.67 6.36 -6.79
C TYR A 316 -11.49 5.11 -6.44
N LEU A 317 -11.43 4.05 -7.24
CA LEU A 317 -12.11 2.79 -6.96
C LEU A 317 -11.59 2.13 -5.68
N ALA A 318 -10.27 2.11 -5.47
CA ALA A 318 -9.68 1.57 -4.26
C ALA A 318 -10.18 2.33 -3.00
N PHE A 319 -10.21 3.65 -3.08
CA PHE A 319 -10.68 4.48 -1.96
C PHE A 319 -12.21 4.42 -1.77
N SER A 320 -13.00 4.26 -2.84
CA SER A 320 -14.44 4.02 -2.71
C SER A 320 -14.73 2.72 -1.94
N ILE A 321 -14.05 1.63 -2.29
CA ILE A 321 -14.26 0.32 -1.66
C ILE A 321 -13.86 0.36 -0.18
N TYR A 322 -12.69 0.92 0.14
CA TYR A 322 -12.28 1.05 1.54
C TYR A 322 -13.09 2.10 2.30
N GLY A 323 -13.45 3.21 1.68
CA GLY A 323 -14.27 4.24 2.30
C GLY A 323 -15.70 3.80 2.62
N LEU A 324 -16.22 2.80 1.89
CA LEU A 324 -17.51 2.18 2.20
C LEU A 324 -17.45 1.34 3.49
N THR A 325 -16.32 0.73 3.82
CA THR A 325 -16.23 -0.31 4.85
C THR A 325 -15.41 0.09 6.08
N VAL A 326 -14.60 1.15 6.00
CA VAL A 326 -13.69 1.55 7.10
C VAL A 326 -14.23 2.80 7.78
N PHE A 327 -14.61 2.67 9.05
CA PHE A 327 -15.15 3.76 9.85
C PHE A 327 -14.12 4.35 10.81
N ASN A 328 -13.21 3.55 11.32
CA ASN A 328 -12.15 3.96 12.25
C ASN A 328 -11.03 4.76 11.57
N PHE A 329 -10.58 5.87 12.18
CA PHE A 329 -9.54 6.74 11.64
C PHE A 329 -8.17 6.04 11.55
N GLY A 330 -7.78 5.27 12.56
CA GLY A 330 -6.52 4.52 12.55
C GLY A 330 -6.45 3.50 11.42
N SER A 331 -7.54 2.74 11.23
CA SER A 331 -7.68 1.80 10.12
C SER A 331 -7.69 2.51 8.77
N ALA A 332 -8.31 3.69 8.66
CA ALA A 332 -8.34 4.46 7.42
C ALA A 332 -6.93 4.86 6.96
N VAL A 333 -6.09 5.38 7.85
CA VAL A 333 -4.70 5.75 7.53
C VAL A 333 -3.89 4.52 7.13
N ARG A 334 -4.03 3.42 7.88
CA ARG A 334 -3.36 2.15 7.63
C ARG A 334 -3.71 1.57 6.25
N TYR A 335 -4.95 1.65 5.81
CA TYR A 335 -5.39 1.02 4.57
C TYR A 335 -5.18 1.90 3.34
N LYS A 336 -5.10 3.22 3.47
CA LYS A 336 -4.87 4.10 2.31
C LYS A 336 -3.40 4.21 1.89
N PHE A 337 -2.43 4.11 2.82
CA PHE A 337 -1.02 4.36 2.50
C PHE A 337 -0.46 3.45 1.40
N PRO A 338 -0.78 2.12 1.32
CA PRO A 338 -0.28 1.27 0.25
C PRO A 338 -0.73 1.74 -1.14
N PHE A 339 -2.00 2.18 -1.26
CA PHE A 339 -2.54 2.66 -2.54
C PHE A 339 -1.95 3.99 -2.97
N ILE A 340 -1.71 4.90 -2.02
CA ILE A 340 -1.02 6.17 -2.27
C ILE A 340 0.38 5.90 -2.82
N LEU A 341 1.17 5.08 -2.15
CA LEU A 341 2.52 4.75 -2.56
C LEU A 341 2.55 4.00 -3.90
N VAL A 342 1.70 2.99 -4.08
CA VAL A 342 1.58 2.24 -5.34
C VAL A 342 1.21 3.18 -6.49
N THR A 343 0.29 4.12 -6.27
CA THR A 343 -0.10 5.09 -7.29
C THR A 343 1.05 6.03 -7.64
N ILE A 344 1.70 6.64 -6.66
CA ILE A 344 2.79 7.60 -6.89
C ILE A 344 3.96 6.92 -7.61
N ILE A 345 4.41 5.77 -7.10
CA ILE A 345 5.51 5.01 -7.69
C ILE A 345 5.12 4.51 -9.08
N GLY A 346 3.94 3.92 -9.21
CA GLY A 346 3.46 3.33 -10.45
C GLY A 346 3.29 4.36 -11.56
N VAL A 347 2.72 5.53 -11.26
CA VAL A 347 2.61 6.65 -12.22
C VAL A 347 3.99 7.10 -12.69
N CYS A 348 4.90 7.35 -11.75
CA CYS A 348 6.26 7.79 -12.07
C CYS A 348 7.00 6.75 -12.91
N TYR A 349 6.88 5.47 -12.54
CA TYR A 349 7.49 4.36 -13.24
C TYR A 349 6.95 4.21 -14.66
N GLU A 350 5.62 4.23 -14.83
CA GLU A 350 4.99 4.04 -16.13
C GLU A 350 5.26 5.19 -17.10
N ILE A 351 5.24 6.45 -16.63
CA ILE A 351 5.60 7.62 -17.46
C ILE A 351 7.02 7.47 -17.98
N TYR A 352 7.96 7.10 -17.12
CA TYR A 352 9.32 6.90 -17.56
C TYR A 352 9.45 5.72 -18.52
N PHE A 353 8.82 4.60 -18.20
CA PHE A 353 8.88 3.39 -19.02
C PHE A 353 8.37 3.60 -20.44
N LYS A 354 7.26 4.38 -20.58
CA LYS A 354 6.67 4.66 -21.91
C LYS A 354 7.30 5.82 -22.65
N HIS A 355 7.71 6.88 -21.95
CA HIS A 355 8.08 8.14 -22.56
C HIS A 355 9.55 8.52 -22.35
N GLY A 356 10.31 7.80 -21.52
CA GLY A 356 11.67 8.13 -21.14
C GLY A 356 11.81 9.47 -20.40
N LYS A 357 10.68 10.01 -19.87
CA LYS A 357 10.64 11.33 -19.21
C LYS A 357 10.45 11.13 -17.70
N LEU A 358 11.19 11.90 -16.92
CA LEU A 358 10.94 12.00 -15.47
C LEU A 358 9.93 13.13 -15.23
N ILE A 359 8.93 12.89 -14.38
CA ILE A 359 7.85 13.85 -14.08
C ILE A 359 8.41 15.17 -13.52
N PHE A 360 9.54 15.11 -12.83
CA PHE A 360 10.14 16.22 -12.08
C PHE A 360 11.45 16.77 -12.67
N ASN A 361 11.98 16.22 -13.75
CA ASN A 361 13.13 16.81 -14.42
C ASN A 361 12.67 17.84 -15.46
N ARG A 362 13.15 19.09 -15.30
CA ARG A 362 13.23 20.04 -16.41
C ARG A 362 14.03 19.34 -17.52
N GLU A 363 13.53 19.41 -18.74
CA GLU A 363 14.07 18.80 -19.94
C GLU A 363 15.59 18.69 -19.90
N VAL A 364 16.12 17.48 -19.82
CA VAL A 364 17.46 17.21 -20.30
C VAL A 364 17.36 17.45 -21.81
N LYS A 365 17.75 18.66 -22.26
CA LYS A 365 17.91 18.96 -23.68
C LYS A 365 18.66 17.77 -24.29
N LYS A 366 18.01 17.06 -25.20
CA LYS A 366 18.71 16.11 -26.07
C LYS A 366 19.87 16.88 -26.67
N VAL A 367 21.06 16.65 -26.19
CA VAL A 367 22.28 16.99 -26.94
C VAL A 367 22.20 16.10 -28.16
N LYS A 368 21.69 16.68 -29.24
CA LYS A 368 21.85 16.12 -30.57
C LYS A 368 23.37 16.02 -30.76
N SER A 369 23.90 14.79 -30.65
CA SER A 369 25.20 14.49 -31.21
C SER A 369 25.13 14.81 -32.71
N ARG A 370 25.61 15.97 -33.07
CA ARG A 370 26.07 16.24 -34.45
C ARG A 370 27.39 15.48 -34.59
N ALA A 371 27.37 14.42 -35.31
CA ALA A 371 28.50 13.84 -36.01
C ALA A 371 28.02 13.54 -37.41
#